data_f60543d2f1b28d6a67d14b493e304317
#
_entry.id   f60543d2f1b28d6a67d14b493e304317
#
_cell.length_a   1.000
_cell.length_b   1.000
_cell.length_c   1.000
_cell.angle_alpha   90.00
_cell.angle_beta   90.00
_cell.angle_gamma   90.00
#
_symmetry.space_group_name_H-M   'P 1'
#
loop_
_entity.id
_entity.type
_entity.pdbx_description
1 polymer ?
#
loop_
_entity_poly.entity_id
_entity_poly.type
_entity_poly.pdbx_seq_one_letter_code
_entity_poly.pdbx_strand_id
1 'polypeptide(L)' 'MEKLFINDDLVRKIKKSFMEYYNKNSRAVSLKDIRLILECRKNGNWEPVYNTDLYVKRGGDFCRLQEIIYSIVGNKELI' A
#
# COMPACT_ATOMS: atom_id res chain seq x y z
N MET A 1 -9.75 5.13 -19.28
CA MET A 1 -9.30 4.47 -18.04
C MET A 1 -9.47 5.41 -16.87
N GLU A 2 -10.02 4.92 -15.78
CA GLU A 2 -10.16 5.73 -14.57
C GLU A 2 -8.79 6.09 -13.99
N LYS A 3 -8.72 7.27 -13.44
CA LYS A 3 -7.51 7.78 -12.78
C LYS A 3 -7.75 7.86 -11.28
N LEU A 4 -6.74 7.51 -10.51
CA LEU A 4 -6.80 7.53 -9.06
C LEU A 4 -5.58 8.29 -8.53
N PHE A 5 -5.85 9.37 -7.79
CA PHE A 5 -4.77 10.20 -7.26
C PHE A 5 -4.17 9.58 -6.00
N ILE A 6 -2.84 9.58 -5.93
CA ILE A 6 -2.13 9.20 -4.71
C ILE A 6 -2.19 10.41 -3.77
N ASN A 7 -3.11 10.33 -2.81
CA ASN A 7 -3.32 11.39 -1.83
C ASN A 7 -3.58 10.77 -0.45
N ASP A 8 -3.73 11.63 0.55
CA ASP A 8 -3.93 11.16 1.93
C ASP A 8 -5.21 10.35 2.10
N ASP A 9 -6.26 10.68 1.38
CA ASP A 9 -7.52 9.95 1.48
C ASP A 9 -7.37 8.50 1.00
N LEU A 10 -6.68 8.31 -0.11
CA LEU A 10 -6.40 6.97 -0.64
C LEU A 10 -5.54 6.16 0.33
N VAL A 11 -4.48 6.77 0.83
CA VAL A 11 -3.54 6.12 1.76
C VAL A 11 -4.26 5.69 3.03
N ARG A 12 -5.09 6.56 3.60
CA ARG A 12 -5.86 6.25 4.81
C ARG A 12 -6.91 5.18 4.57
N LYS A 13 -7.56 5.20 3.42
CA LYS A 13 -8.53 4.17 3.04
C LYS A 13 -7.87 2.79 2.99
N ILE A 14 -6.69 2.71 2.40
CA ILE A 14 -5.94 1.47 2.30
C ILE A 14 -5.56 0.98 3.71
N LYS A 15 -5.04 1.86 4.56
CA LYS A 15 -4.68 1.49 5.93
C LYS A 15 -5.89 1.01 6.71
N LYS A 16 -7.01 1.71 6.62
CA LYS A 16 -8.24 1.33 7.30
C LYS A 16 -8.69 -0.07 6.87
N SER A 17 -8.70 -0.35 5.58
CA SER A 17 -9.07 -1.66 5.05
C SER A 17 -8.12 -2.75 5.54
N PHE A 18 -6.82 -2.48 5.54
CA PHE A 18 -5.83 -3.42 6.04
C PHE A 18 -6.06 -3.76 7.51
N MET A 19 -6.32 -2.74 8.34
CA MET A 19 -6.58 -2.92 9.77
C MET A 19 -7.88 -3.69 10.03
N GLU A 20 -8.90 -3.46 9.23
CA GLU A 20 -10.19 -4.14 9.38
C GLU A 20 -10.11 -5.63 9.01
N TYR A 21 -9.37 -5.95 7.95
CA TYR A 21 -9.38 -7.31 7.40
C TYR A 21 -8.27 -8.20 7.91
N TYR A 22 -7.10 -7.64 8.24
CA TYR A 22 -5.93 -8.47 8.53
C TYR A 22 -5.29 -8.19 9.88
N ASN A 23 -5.08 -6.93 10.23
CA ASN A 23 -4.28 -6.59 11.40
C ASN A 23 -4.76 -5.29 12.02
N LYS A 24 -5.31 -5.38 13.24
CA LYS A 24 -5.82 -4.22 13.98
C LYS A 24 -4.71 -3.37 14.61
N ASN A 25 -3.45 -3.81 14.53
CA ASN A 25 -2.33 -3.05 15.06
C ASN A 25 -1.95 -1.94 14.08
N SER A 26 -2.23 -0.70 14.48
CA SER A 26 -1.93 0.47 13.64
C SER A 26 -0.45 0.66 13.33
N ARG A 27 0.44 -0.01 14.08
CA ARG A 27 1.89 0.07 13.87
C ARG A 27 2.40 -0.91 12.83
N ALA A 28 1.59 -1.87 12.42
CA ALA A 28 2.01 -2.90 11.46
C ALA A 28 2.40 -2.29 10.11
N VAL A 29 1.65 -1.28 9.67
CA VAL A 29 1.89 -0.61 8.40
C VAL A 29 1.71 0.89 8.59
N SER A 30 2.71 1.69 8.24
CA SER A 30 2.63 3.13 8.33
C SER A 30 2.00 3.73 7.06
N LEU A 31 1.45 4.93 7.19
CA LEU A 31 0.93 5.68 6.04
C LEU A 31 2.05 5.96 5.04
N LYS A 32 3.26 6.22 5.54
CA LYS A 32 4.44 6.45 4.71
C LYS A 32 4.76 5.24 3.83
N ASP A 33 4.70 4.03 4.40
CA ASP A 33 4.97 2.81 3.65
C ASP A 33 3.92 2.56 2.58
N ILE A 34 2.65 2.83 2.89
CA ILE A 34 1.56 2.69 1.92
C ILE A 34 1.77 3.65 0.74
N ARG A 35 2.07 4.91 1.04
CA ARG A 35 2.34 5.90 0.00
C ARG A 35 3.53 5.48 -0.88
N LEU A 36 4.58 4.99 -0.25
CA LEU A 36 5.75 4.52 -0.98
C LEU A 36 5.41 3.37 -1.93
N ILE A 37 4.61 2.42 -1.48
CA ILE A 37 4.17 1.30 -2.32
C ILE A 37 3.37 1.81 -3.51
N LEU A 38 2.45 2.75 -3.29
CA LEU A 38 1.65 3.32 -4.37
C LEU A 38 2.52 4.03 -5.41
N GLU A 39 3.51 4.80 -4.95
CA GLU A 39 4.43 5.49 -5.85
C GLU A 39 5.30 4.52 -6.63
N CYS A 40 5.80 3.47 -5.99
CA CYS A 40 6.58 2.44 -6.67
C CYS A 40 5.74 1.67 -7.69
N ARG A 41 4.49 1.41 -7.36
CA ARG A 41 3.53 0.80 -8.29
C ARG A 41 3.30 1.68 -9.50
N LYS A 42 3.16 2.99 -9.30
CA LYS A 42 2.99 3.96 -10.38
C LYS A 42 4.22 4.02 -11.28
N ASN A 43 5.40 4.07 -10.68
CA ASN A 43 6.66 4.29 -11.39
C ASN A 43 7.28 3.01 -11.96
N GLY A 44 6.86 1.85 -11.45
CA GLY A 44 7.47 0.58 -11.82
C GLY A 44 8.79 0.28 -11.16
N ASN A 45 9.27 1.14 -10.26
CA ASN A 45 10.52 0.95 -9.53
C ASN A 45 10.24 0.53 -8.09
N TRP A 46 10.41 -0.75 -7.78
CA TRP A 46 10.09 -1.34 -6.49
C TRP A 46 11.26 -1.38 -5.51
N GLU A 47 12.45 -1.00 -5.94
CA GLU A 47 13.64 -1.06 -5.09
C GLU A 47 13.48 -0.34 -3.75
N PRO A 48 12.90 0.89 -3.67
CA PRO A 48 12.70 1.55 -2.39
C PRO A 48 11.82 0.75 -1.41
N VAL A 49 10.82 0.03 -1.93
CA VAL A 49 9.95 -0.82 -1.10
C VAL A 49 10.73 -2.00 -0.53
N TYR A 50 11.58 -2.62 -1.33
CA TYR A 50 12.35 -3.79 -0.91
C TYR A 50 13.35 -3.49 0.22
N ASN A 51 13.69 -2.23 0.42
CA ASN A 51 14.56 -1.78 1.50
C ASN A 51 13.81 -1.42 2.79
N THR A 52 12.48 -1.49 2.80
CA THR A 52 11.69 -1.17 3.98
C THR A 52 11.65 -2.33 4.97
N ASP A 53 11.51 -2.01 6.25
CA ASP A 53 11.27 -3.00 7.29
C ASP A 53 9.97 -3.78 7.03
N LEU A 54 8.97 -3.14 6.44
CA LEU A 54 7.73 -3.79 6.09
C LEU A 54 7.99 -4.99 5.17
N TYR A 55 8.77 -4.80 4.12
CA TYR A 55 9.10 -5.88 3.19
C TYR A 55 10.04 -6.92 3.81
N VAL A 56 11.11 -6.45 4.45
CA VAL A 56 12.18 -7.33 4.96
C VAL A 56 11.74 -8.13 6.19
N LYS A 57 11.05 -7.49 7.13
CA LYS A 57 10.70 -8.10 8.42
C LYS A 57 9.26 -8.53 8.55
N ARG A 58 8.38 -7.98 7.71
CA ARG A 58 6.93 -8.21 7.79
C ARG A 58 6.36 -8.60 6.42
N GLY A 59 7.01 -9.55 5.77
CA GLY A 59 6.62 -9.97 4.42
C GLY A 59 5.15 -10.42 4.31
N GLY A 60 4.60 -11.05 5.37
CA GLY A 60 3.20 -11.42 5.41
C GLY A 60 2.27 -10.21 5.38
N ASP A 61 2.59 -9.18 6.15
CA ASP A 61 1.82 -7.93 6.14
C ASP A 61 1.96 -7.23 4.79
N PHE A 62 3.15 -7.24 4.21
CA PHE A 62 3.37 -6.68 2.88
C PHE A 62 2.50 -7.36 1.83
N CYS A 63 2.43 -8.69 1.82
CA CYS A 63 1.61 -9.43 0.87
C CYS A 63 0.12 -9.12 1.03
N ARG A 64 -0.36 -9.06 2.27
CA ARG A 64 -1.76 -8.73 2.55
C ARG A 64 -2.10 -7.30 2.16
N LEU A 65 -1.16 -6.38 2.39
CA LEU A 65 -1.31 -4.98 1.99
C LEU A 65 -1.40 -4.87 0.47
N GLN A 66 -0.59 -5.64 -0.26
CA GLN A 66 -0.65 -5.67 -1.72
C GLN A 66 -2.02 -6.17 -2.22
N GLU A 67 -2.62 -7.15 -1.55
CA GLU A 67 -3.95 -7.62 -1.89
C GLU A 67 -5.01 -6.51 -1.72
N ILE A 68 -4.92 -5.77 -0.62
CA ILE A 68 -5.83 -4.65 -0.36
C ILE A 68 -5.65 -3.56 -1.43
N ILE A 69 -4.41 -3.21 -1.72
CA ILE A 69 -4.10 -2.19 -2.73
C ILE A 69 -4.64 -2.63 -4.10
N TYR A 70 -4.41 -3.88 -4.47
CA TYR A 70 -4.90 -4.42 -5.73
C TYR A 70 -6.43 -4.34 -5.80
N SER A 71 -7.11 -4.67 -4.72
CA SER A 71 -8.57 -4.61 -4.64
C SER A 71 -9.11 -3.19 -4.82
N ILE A 72 -8.44 -2.20 -4.22
CA ILE A 72 -8.90 -0.80 -4.26
C ILE A 72 -8.49 -0.12 -5.56
N VAL A 73 -7.25 -0.30 -5.97
CA VAL A 73 -6.70 0.36 -7.17
C VAL A 73 -7.16 -0.34 -8.45
N GLY A 74 -7.13 -1.69 -8.45
CA GLY A 74 -7.51 -2.47 -9.61
C GLY A 74 -6.72 -2.08 -10.84
N ASN A 75 -7.43 -1.80 -11.93
CA ASN A 75 -6.86 -1.39 -13.20
C ASN A 75 -6.80 0.14 -13.37
N LYS A 76 -7.10 0.89 -12.33
CA LYS A 76 -7.07 2.34 -12.40
C LYS A 76 -5.63 2.83 -12.54
N GLU A 77 -5.46 3.93 -13.29
CA GLU A 77 -4.17 4.57 -13.42
C GLU A 77 -3.87 5.40 -12.17
N LEU A 78 -2.72 5.16 -11.53
CA LEU A 78 -2.26 5.97 -10.40
C LEU A 78 -1.59 7.25 -10.90
N ILE A 79 -1.95 8.36 -10.28
CA ILE A 79 -1.40 9.68 -10.63
C ILE A 79 -0.78 10.32 -9.39
#